data_c2ad424eedba83c7992c741b387a29aa
#
_entry.id   c2ad424eedba83c7992c741b387a29aa
#
_cell.length_a   1.000
_cell.length_b   1.000
_cell.length_c   1.000
_cell.angle_alpha   90.00
_cell.angle_beta   90.00
_cell.angle_gamma   90.00
#
_symmetry.space_group_name_H-M   'P 1'
#
loop_
_entity.id
_entity.type
_entity.pdbx_description
1 polymer ?
#
loop_
_entity_poly.entity_id
_entity_poly.type
_entity_poly.pdbx_seq_one_letter_code
_entity_poly.pdbx_strand_id
1 'polypeptide(L)' 'MTTYAMSLKESKNSNGIVFKTSATSLEEAKEYFRKLKQMSKEDFNKLFIVTKTKN' A
#
# COMPACT_ATOMS: atom_id res chain seq x y z
N MET A 1 -15.74 -6.50 -0.43
CA MET A 1 -14.32 -6.23 -0.15
C MET A 1 -13.96 -4.83 -0.62
N THR A 2 -13.01 -4.24 0.05
CA THR A 2 -12.60 -2.88 -0.24
C THR A 2 -11.28 -2.90 -0.99
N THR A 3 -11.14 -2.01 -1.95
CA THR A 3 -9.88 -1.90 -2.69
C THR A 3 -8.97 -0.89 -2.01
N TYR A 4 -7.73 -1.29 -1.83
CA TYR A 4 -6.71 -0.44 -1.23
C TYR A 4 -5.56 -0.26 -2.21
N ALA A 5 -4.91 0.89 -2.11
CA ALA A 5 -3.80 1.22 -2.99
C ALA A 5 -2.57 1.56 -2.16
N MET A 6 -1.42 1.16 -2.67
CA MET A 6 -0.14 1.45 -2.03
C MET A 6 0.68 2.35 -2.94
N SER A 7 1.28 3.36 -2.37
CA SER A 7 2.15 4.26 -3.14
C SER A 7 3.33 4.68 -2.29
N LEU A 8 4.38 5.15 -2.95
CA LEU A 8 5.55 5.67 -2.26
C LEU A 8 5.24 7.03 -1.66
N LYS A 9 5.64 7.22 -0.41
CA LYS A 9 5.41 8.49 0.25
C LYS A 9 6.17 9.64 -0.40
N GLU A 10 7.34 9.34 -0.92
CA GLU A 10 8.20 10.37 -1.51
C GLU A 10 7.93 10.61 -2.98
N SER A 11 6.96 9.93 -3.51
CA SER A 11 6.63 10.13 -4.91
C SER A 11 5.97 11.50 -5.07
N LYS A 12 6.69 12.41 -5.67
CA LYS A 12 6.16 13.75 -5.93
C LYS A 12 5.39 13.80 -7.23
N ASN A 13 5.55 12.79 -8.03
CA ASN A 13 4.83 12.70 -9.29
C ASN A 13 3.69 11.74 -9.13
N SER A 14 2.62 12.04 -9.79
CA SER A 14 1.48 11.17 -9.78
C SER A 14 1.76 9.85 -10.50
N ASN A 15 2.96 9.72 -11.04
CA ASN A 15 3.37 8.51 -11.72
C ASN A 15 3.98 7.47 -10.81
N GLY A 16 3.94 7.71 -9.51
CA GLY A 16 4.40 6.71 -8.57
C GLY A 16 3.67 5.40 -8.82
N ILE A 17 4.40 4.31 -8.74
CA ILE A 17 3.81 3.00 -8.96
C ILE A 17 2.76 2.76 -7.89
N VAL A 18 1.55 2.50 -8.32
CA VAL A 18 0.46 2.24 -7.42
C VAL A 18 0.01 0.81 -7.61
N PHE A 19 0.14 0.03 -6.55
CA PHE A 19 -0.38 -1.31 -6.53
C PHE A 19 -1.72 -1.30 -5.82
N LYS A 20 -2.64 -2.12 -6.30
CA LYS A 20 -3.96 -2.18 -5.70
C LYS A 20 -4.26 -3.62 -5.30
N THR A 21 -5.01 -3.77 -4.24
CA THR A 21 -5.45 -5.08 -3.81
C THR A 21 -6.80 -4.95 -3.13
N SER A 22 -7.54 -6.04 -3.12
CA SER A 22 -8.80 -6.11 -2.38
C SER A 22 -8.53 -6.76 -1.05
N ALA A 23 -9.06 -6.17 0.01
CA ALA A 23 -8.88 -6.70 1.34
C ALA A 23 -10.08 -6.34 2.20
N THR A 24 -10.19 -7.00 3.34
CA THR A 24 -11.30 -6.72 4.24
C THR A 24 -10.99 -5.58 5.19
N SER A 25 -9.72 -5.21 5.34
CA SER A 25 -9.33 -4.12 6.21
C SER A 25 -8.02 -3.53 5.73
N LEU A 26 -7.73 -2.33 6.25
CA LEU A 26 -6.50 -1.64 5.92
C LEU A 26 -5.28 -2.44 6.37
N GLU A 27 -5.37 -3.04 7.55
CA GLU A 27 -4.27 -3.83 8.06
C GLU A 27 -3.98 -5.03 7.18
N GLU A 28 -5.02 -5.66 6.68
CA GLU A 28 -4.85 -6.80 5.80
C GLU A 28 -4.16 -6.38 4.51
N ALA A 29 -4.55 -5.23 3.98
CA ALA A 29 -3.93 -4.71 2.76
C ALA A 29 -2.46 -4.39 3.00
N LYS A 30 -2.14 -3.81 4.13
CA LYS A 30 -0.76 -3.50 4.46
C LYS A 30 0.09 -4.77 4.56
N GLU A 31 -0.46 -5.80 5.17
CA GLU A 31 0.25 -7.07 5.27
C GLU A 31 0.52 -7.66 3.91
N TYR A 32 -0.46 -7.60 3.05
CA TYR A 32 -0.31 -8.10 1.70
C TYR A 32 0.82 -7.39 0.97
N PHE A 33 0.79 -6.06 0.99
CA PHE A 33 1.81 -5.29 0.30
C PHE A 33 3.20 -5.48 0.92
N ARG A 34 3.25 -5.57 2.24
CA ARG A 34 4.52 -5.77 2.92
C ARG A 34 5.16 -7.09 2.51
N LYS A 35 4.36 -8.14 2.43
CA LYS A 35 4.87 -9.44 2.01
C LYS A 35 5.28 -9.42 0.55
N LEU A 36 4.53 -8.72 -0.25
CA LEU A 36 4.83 -8.61 -1.67
C LEU A 36 6.20 -7.96 -1.88
N LYS A 37 6.51 -6.95 -1.08
CA LYS A 37 7.79 -6.25 -1.17
C LYS A 37 8.87 -6.89 -0.33
N GLN A 38 8.53 -7.88 0.48
CA GLN A 38 9.47 -8.57 1.36
C GLN A 38 10.19 -7.59 2.28
N MET A 39 9.44 -6.68 2.86
CA MET A 39 9.99 -5.66 3.74
C MET A 39 9.52 -5.86 5.16
N SER A 40 10.29 -5.33 6.09
CA SER A 40 9.85 -5.30 7.47
C SER A 40 8.72 -4.28 7.61
N LYS A 41 7.95 -4.43 8.68
CA LYS A 41 6.83 -3.55 8.92
C LYS A 41 7.26 -2.09 9.05
N GLU A 42 8.37 -1.88 9.73
CA GLU A 42 8.87 -0.52 9.92
C GLU A 42 9.30 0.12 8.62
N ASP A 43 10.04 -0.63 7.82
CA ASP A 43 10.52 -0.12 6.54
C ASP A 43 9.36 0.17 5.62
N PHE A 44 8.38 -0.71 5.60
CA PHE A 44 7.21 -0.50 4.77
C PHE A 44 6.49 0.79 5.16
N ASN A 45 6.30 0.99 6.46
CA ASN A 45 5.59 2.18 6.94
C ASN A 45 6.35 3.46 6.66
N LYS A 46 7.66 3.38 6.59
CA LYS A 46 8.47 4.57 6.30
C LYS A 46 8.42 4.96 4.83
N LEU A 47 8.34 3.98 3.97
CA LEU A 47 8.48 4.22 2.54
C LEU A 47 7.17 4.29 1.78
N PHE A 48 6.16 3.61 2.28
CA PHE A 48 4.90 3.47 1.55
C PHE A 48 3.71 3.91 2.38
N ILE A 49 2.67 4.29 1.68
CA ILE A 49 1.40 4.60 2.31
C ILE A 49 0.32 3.79 1.62
N VAL A 50 -0.60 3.27 2.42
CA VAL A 50 -1.71 2.49 1.90
C VAL A 50 -2.99 3.26 2.20
N THR A 51 -3.78 3.47 1.17
CA THR A 51 -5.02 4.20 1.31
C THR A 51 -6.17 3.41 0.71
N LYS A 52 -7.36 3.70 1.22
CA LYS A 52 -8.57 3.13 0.70
C LYS A 52 -8.96 3.86 -0.57
N THR A 53 -9.21 3.12 -1.62
CA THR A 53 -9.63 3.74 -2.87
C THR A 53 -11.13 3.71 -2.96
N LYS A 54 -11.63 4.67 -3.71
CA LYS A 54 -13.02 4.62 -4.09
C LYS A 54 -13.11 3.78 -5.34
N ASN A 55 -13.99 2.85 -5.31
CA ASN A 55 -14.00 2.05 -6.49
C ASN A 55 -15.26 2.04 -7.13
#